data_90c8e3558ec1ed9abedb7dd613a05b69
#
_entry.id   90c8e3558ec1ed9abedb7dd613a05b69
#
_cell.length_a   1.000
_cell.length_b   1.000
_cell.length_c   1.000
_cell.angle_alpha   90.00
_cell.angle_beta   90.00
_cell.angle_gamma   90.00
#
_symmetry.space_group_name_H-M   'P 1'
#
loop_
_entity.id
_entity.type
_entity.pdbx_description
1 polymer ?
#
loop_
_entity_poly.entity_id
_entity_poly.type
_entity_poly.pdbx_seq_one_letter_code
_entity_poly.pdbx_strand_id
1 'polypeptide(L)'
;MFSRYSSWEALPAAWRENKRQSAEWLLMRIQRHRTTKEPNEPFRILSIGSGIGYMEKLLLDAMPDLELYVNEPSTVGLKWLRSYLPADRVFIGFPPLCLPPDVSFDMIYISAVDYSIATRDFLFLLEALRAQLLPGGELICLSSSYLQEDSYIGSFVNAIKIVIRAVLHYLGVRPQQFWGWRRTRREYQQLFKQAGLTVEEDGWLEKTAETYWIVGR
;
A
#
# COMPACT_ATOMS: atom_id res chain seq x y z
N MET A 1 6.92 -4.75 15.73
CA MET A 1 5.97 -5.88 15.84
C MET A 1 6.58 -7.15 15.24
N PHE A 2 7.08 -7.12 14.00
CA PHE A 2 7.51 -8.31 13.26
C PHE A 2 8.90 -8.85 13.63
N SER A 3 9.74 -8.10 14.33
CA SER A 3 11.09 -8.50 14.75
C SER A 3 11.13 -9.77 15.62
N ARG A 4 10.01 -10.13 16.24
CA ARG A 4 9.89 -11.32 17.12
C ARG A 4 9.53 -12.61 16.38
N TYR A 5 9.20 -12.52 15.09
CA TYR A 5 8.84 -13.70 14.30
C TYR A 5 10.02 -14.14 13.43
N SER A 6 10.22 -15.43 13.29
CA SER A 6 11.31 -16.04 12.53
C SER A 6 10.85 -16.72 11.23
N SER A 7 9.55 -16.96 11.08
CA SER A 7 8.99 -17.58 9.88
C SER A 7 7.61 -17.00 9.54
N TRP A 8 7.16 -17.22 8.31
CA TRP A 8 5.84 -16.78 7.83
C TRP A 8 4.70 -17.46 8.60
N GLU A 9 4.86 -18.71 8.96
CA GLU A 9 3.87 -19.53 9.67
C GLU A 9 3.66 -19.04 11.11
N ALA A 10 4.69 -18.47 11.71
CA ALA A 10 4.63 -17.93 13.07
C ALA A 10 3.83 -16.60 13.16
N LEU A 11 3.55 -15.96 12.04
CA LEU A 11 2.76 -14.73 12.02
C LEU A 11 1.30 -15.00 12.45
N PRO A 12 0.61 -14.02 13.08
CA PRO A 12 -0.77 -14.18 13.49
C PRO A 12 -1.69 -14.62 12.33
N ALA A 13 -2.48 -15.67 12.54
CA ALA A 13 -3.31 -16.26 11.51
C ALA A 13 -4.29 -15.25 10.87
N ALA A 14 -4.97 -14.44 11.69
CA ALA A 14 -5.89 -13.41 11.20
C ALA A 14 -5.18 -12.37 10.32
N TRP A 15 -3.94 -11.98 10.68
CA TRP A 15 -3.14 -11.06 9.88
C TRP A 15 -2.74 -11.68 8.54
N ARG A 16 -2.28 -12.94 8.55
CA ARG A 16 -1.95 -13.69 7.32
C ARG A 16 -3.15 -13.82 6.40
N GLU A 17 -4.31 -14.15 6.97
CA GLU A 17 -5.56 -14.28 6.21
C GLU A 17 -5.98 -12.97 5.54
N ASN A 18 -5.91 -11.84 6.25
CA ASN A 18 -6.19 -10.52 5.66
C ASN A 18 -5.24 -10.21 4.48
N LYS A 19 -3.94 -10.49 4.64
CA LYS A 19 -2.95 -10.29 3.58
C LYS A 19 -3.15 -11.25 2.40
N ARG A 20 -3.57 -12.49 2.66
CA ARG A 20 -3.90 -13.47 1.61
C ARG A 20 -5.07 -13.00 0.76
N GLN A 21 -6.14 -12.49 1.37
CA GLN A 21 -7.30 -11.96 0.65
C GLN A 21 -6.93 -10.74 -0.20
N SER A 22 -6.09 -9.84 0.33
CA SER A 22 -5.56 -8.71 -0.45
C SER A 22 -4.70 -9.17 -1.63
N ALA A 23 -3.87 -10.20 -1.44
CA ALA A 23 -3.05 -10.76 -2.51
C ALA A 23 -3.91 -11.46 -3.58
N GLU A 24 -4.93 -12.23 -3.19
CA GLU A 24 -5.86 -12.89 -4.11
C GLU A 24 -6.62 -11.86 -4.98
N TRP A 25 -7.08 -10.78 -4.37
CA TRP A 25 -7.73 -9.69 -5.10
C TRP A 25 -6.76 -9.02 -6.09
N LEU A 26 -5.52 -8.74 -5.67
CA LEU A 26 -4.49 -8.19 -6.56
C LEU A 26 -4.16 -9.15 -7.70
N LEU A 27 -4.02 -10.46 -7.44
CA LEU A 27 -3.75 -11.46 -8.47
C LEU A 27 -4.82 -11.47 -9.56
N MET A 28 -6.10 -11.43 -9.19
CA MET A 28 -7.19 -11.36 -10.17
C MET A 28 -7.06 -10.08 -11.03
N ARG A 29 -6.67 -8.98 -10.42
CA ARG A 29 -6.50 -7.71 -11.13
C ARG A 29 -5.28 -7.73 -12.06
N ILE A 30 -4.16 -8.24 -11.60
CA ILE A 30 -2.95 -8.43 -12.40
C ILE A 30 -3.25 -9.32 -13.61
N GLN A 31 -3.93 -10.45 -13.43
CA GLN A 31 -4.32 -11.35 -14.51
C GLN A 31 -5.17 -10.63 -15.55
N ARG A 32 -6.17 -9.85 -15.12
CA ARG A 32 -7.01 -9.04 -16.04
C ARG A 32 -6.17 -8.04 -16.82
N HIS A 33 -5.23 -7.37 -16.17
CA HIS A 33 -4.38 -6.36 -16.81
C HIS A 33 -3.40 -6.99 -17.80
N ARG A 34 -2.83 -8.14 -17.47
CA ARG A 34 -1.89 -8.88 -18.35
C ARG A 34 -2.52 -9.33 -19.66
N THR A 35 -3.83 -9.58 -19.69
CA THR A 35 -4.52 -9.96 -20.95
C THR A 35 -4.49 -8.86 -22.01
N THR A 36 -4.18 -7.63 -21.63
CA THR A 36 -4.07 -6.48 -22.55
C THR A 36 -2.65 -6.22 -23.06
N LYS A 37 -1.65 -6.96 -22.55
CA LYS A 37 -0.23 -6.85 -22.94
C LYS A 37 0.18 -7.90 -23.95
N GLU A 38 1.28 -7.63 -24.66
CA GLU A 38 1.91 -8.63 -25.50
C GLU A 38 2.44 -9.81 -24.66
N PRO A 39 2.39 -11.05 -25.17
CA PRO A 39 2.70 -12.26 -24.39
C PRO A 39 4.06 -12.30 -23.72
N ASN A 40 5.06 -11.60 -24.25
CA ASN A 40 6.45 -11.59 -23.76
C ASN A 40 6.83 -10.27 -23.07
N GLU A 41 5.90 -9.35 -22.91
CA GLU A 41 6.17 -8.09 -22.23
C GLU A 41 6.14 -8.29 -20.71
N PRO A 42 7.21 -7.87 -19.98
CA PRO A 42 7.24 -8.01 -18.53
C PRO A 42 6.15 -7.15 -17.89
N PHE A 43 5.48 -7.70 -16.88
CA PHE A 43 4.52 -6.96 -16.07
C PHE A 43 5.20 -6.47 -14.80
N ARG A 44 5.42 -5.15 -14.72
CA ARG A 44 6.15 -4.50 -13.63
C ARG A 44 5.21 -3.99 -12.56
N ILE A 45 5.46 -4.39 -11.32
CA ILE A 45 4.66 -3.99 -10.16
C ILE A 45 5.57 -3.36 -9.10
N LEU A 46 5.09 -2.27 -8.49
CA LEU A 46 5.73 -1.65 -7.34
C LEU A 46 4.82 -1.75 -6.11
N SER A 47 5.34 -2.32 -5.04
CA SER A 47 4.73 -2.30 -3.70
C SER A 47 5.32 -1.18 -2.85
N ILE A 48 4.48 -0.32 -2.30
CA ILE A 48 4.88 0.76 -1.40
C ILE A 48 4.59 0.37 0.06
N GLY A 49 5.65 0.38 0.89
CA GLY A 49 5.54 0.05 2.30
C GLY A 49 5.25 -1.43 2.54
N SER A 50 5.95 -2.32 1.82
CA SER A 50 5.74 -3.77 1.84
C SER A 50 5.87 -4.43 3.22
N GLY A 51 6.51 -3.74 4.18
CA GLY A 51 6.79 -4.29 5.50
C GLY A 51 7.71 -5.50 5.41
N ILE A 52 7.25 -6.63 5.92
CA ILE A 52 8.01 -7.90 5.82
C ILE A 52 7.80 -8.63 4.47
N GLY A 53 6.96 -8.11 3.58
CA GLY A 53 6.79 -8.63 2.23
C GLY A 53 5.98 -9.93 2.13
N TYR A 54 5.08 -10.21 3.07
CA TYR A 54 4.29 -11.45 3.03
C TYR A 54 3.31 -11.49 1.85
N MET A 55 2.67 -10.36 1.54
CA MET A 55 1.77 -10.26 0.39
C MET A 55 2.54 -10.40 -0.93
N GLU A 56 3.69 -9.76 -1.02
CA GLU A 56 4.62 -9.82 -2.15
C GLU A 56 5.11 -11.24 -2.42
N LYS A 57 5.42 -11.98 -1.35
CA LYS A 57 5.77 -13.41 -1.43
C LYS A 57 4.62 -14.23 -2.02
N LEU A 58 3.37 -14.01 -1.58
CA LEU A 58 2.21 -14.70 -2.12
C LEU A 58 1.98 -14.41 -3.61
N LEU A 59 2.21 -13.15 -4.03
CA LEU A 59 2.11 -12.77 -5.44
C LEU A 59 3.16 -13.51 -6.29
N LEU A 60 4.42 -13.55 -5.85
CA LEU A 60 5.49 -14.25 -6.56
C LEU A 60 5.35 -15.77 -6.54
N ASP A 61 4.83 -16.37 -5.46
CA ASP A 61 4.54 -17.80 -5.41
C ASP A 61 3.45 -18.20 -6.43
N ALA A 62 2.47 -17.33 -6.65
CA ALA A 62 1.40 -17.55 -7.62
C ALA A 62 1.79 -17.19 -9.06
N MET A 63 2.67 -16.19 -9.24
CA MET A 63 3.11 -15.67 -10.54
C MET A 63 4.62 -15.37 -10.49
N PRO A 64 5.48 -16.39 -10.67
CA PRO A 64 6.94 -16.25 -10.53
C PRO A 64 7.60 -15.36 -11.59
N ASP A 65 6.91 -15.09 -12.68
CA ASP A 65 7.35 -14.26 -13.80
C ASP A 65 7.05 -12.75 -13.62
N LEU A 66 6.46 -12.35 -12.48
CA LEU A 66 6.25 -10.93 -12.18
C LEU A 66 7.57 -10.20 -11.95
N GLU A 67 7.73 -9.05 -12.57
CA GLU A 67 8.78 -8.10 -12.18
C GLU A 67 8.31 -7.26 -10.99
N LEU A 68 8.41 -7.85 -9.80
CA LEU A 68 7.98 -7.20 -8.56
C LEU A 68 9.12 -6.40 -7.93
N TYR A 69 8.85 -5.13 -7.71
CA TYR A 69 9.69 -4.18 -6.99
C TYR A 69 9.02 -3.79 -5.67
N VAL A 70 9.81 -3.55 -4.65
CA VAL A 70 9.30 -3.20 -3.32
C VAL A 70 9.99 -1.98 -2.74
N ASN A 71 9.24 -1.17 -2.03
CA ASN A 71 9.77 -0.12 -1.18
C ASN A 71 9.48 -0.44 0.29
N GLU A 72 10.52 -0.36 1.13
CA GLU A 72 10.38 -0.54 2.58
C GLU A 72 11.45 0.29 3.34
N PRO A 73 11.04 1.26 4.15
CA PRO A 73 11.98 2.06 4.94
C PRO A 73 12.54 1.33 6.17
N SER A 74 11.89 0.26 6.64
CA SER A 74 12.27 -0.44 7.86
C SER A 74 13.31 -1.53 7.62
N THR A 75 14.41 -1.48 8.39
CA THR A 75 15.45 -2.52 8.36
C THR A 75 14.95 -3.92 8.77
N VAL A 76 13.86 -3.98 9.55
CA VAL A 76 13.25 -5.27 9.95
C VAL A 76 12.63 -5.96 8.73
N GLY A 77 11.96 -5.22 7.86
CA GLY A 77 11.37 -5.75 6.62
C GLY A 77 12.43 -6.26 5.65
N LEU A 78 13.56 -5.58 5.54
CA LEU A 78 14.62 -5.89 4.58
C LEU A 78 15.17 -7.32 4.70
N LYS A 79 15.29 -7.85 5.92
CA LYS A 79 15.76 -9.22 6.12
C LYS A 79 14.84 -10.24 5.45
N TRP A 80 13.55 -10.02 5.53
CA TRP A 80 12.54 -10.88 4.92
C TRP A 80 12.52 -10.74 3.39
N LEU A 81 12.50 -9.49 2.92
CA LEU A 81 12.46 -9.18 1.48
C LEU A 81 13.67 -9.76 0.74
N ARG A 82 14.86 -9.58 1.28
CA ARG A 82 16.12 -10.08 0.69
C ARG A 82 16.25 -11.60 0.67
N SER A 83 15.38 -12.33 1.35
CA SER A 83 15.39 -13.79 1.31
C SER A 83 14.79 -14.36 0.01
N TYR A 84 14.03 -13.55 -0.76
CA TYR A 84 13.35 -14.01 -1.96
C TYR A 84 13.33 -12.99 -3.10
N LEU A 85 13.72 -11.73 -2.86
CA LEU A 85 13.82 -10.69 -3.89
C LEU A 85 15.28 -10.32 -4.16
N PRO A 86 15.65 -10.07 -5.44
CA PRO A 86 16.92 -9.47 -5.81
C PRO A 86 17.11 -8.09 -5.17
N ALA A 87 18.36 -7.75 -4.83
CA ALA A 87 18.66 -6.52 -4.10
C ALA A 87 18.32 -5.23 -4.88
N ASP A 88 18.43 -5.27 -6.19
CA ASP A 88 18.11 -4.17 -7.14
C ASP A 88 16.61 -3.91 -7.27
N ARG A 89 15.77 -4.82 -6.77
CA ARG A 89 14.30 -4.67 -6.72
C ARG A 89 13.79 -4.22 -5.35
N VAL A 90 14.68 -3.92 -4.38
CA VAL A 90 14.32 -3.51 -3.02
C VAL A 90 14.81 -2.09 -2.76
N PHE A 91 13.90 -1.13 -2.77
CA PHE A 91 14.19 0.28 -2.55
C PHE A 91 14.03 0.64 -1.06
N ILE A 92 15.12 1.13 -0.48
CA ILE A 92 15.19 1.45 0.95
C ILE A 92 15.02 2.95 1.13
N GLY A 93 14.13 3.36 2.01
CA GLY A 93 13.90 4.76 2.33
C GLY A 93 12.45 5.19 2.13
N PHE A 94 12.23 6.49 2.22
CA PHE A 94 10.89 7.06 2.07
C PHE A 94 10.65 7.47 0.61
N PRO A 95 9.58 6.94 -0.03
CA PRO A 95 9.23 7.34 -1.38
C PRO A 95 8.73 8.80 -1.39
N PRO A 96 8.85 9.53 -2.51
CA PRO A 96 9.37 9.04 -3.80
C PRO A 96 10.90 9.07 -3.94
N LEU A 97 11.64 9.68 -3.01
CA LEU A 97 13.07 9.97 -3.14
C LEU A 97 13.97 8.73 -3.31
N CYS A 98 13.54 7.58 -2.82
CA CYS A 98 14.29 6.33 -2.92
C CYS A 98 13.93 5.52 -4.17
N LEU A 99 12.93 5.92 -4.95
CA LEU A 99 12.50 5.20 -6.14
C LEU A 99 13.35 5.62 -7.35
N PRO A 100 13.68 4.68 -8.25
CA PRO A 100 14.44 4.99 -9.46
C PRO A 100 13.59 5.86 -10.39
N PRO A 101 14.12 6.97 -10.91
CA PRO A 101 13.37 7.89 -11.75
C PRO A 101 13.05 7.32 -13.14
N ASP A 102 13.86 6.35 -13.60
CA ASP A 102 13.79 5.83 -14.97
C ASP A 102 13.02 4.51 -15.09
N VAL A 103 12.36 4.07 -14.00
CA VAL A 103 11.56 2.85 -14.00
C VAL A 103 10.09 3.21 -13.94
N SER A 104 9.32 2.68 -14.90
CA SER A 104 7.86 2.82 -14.93
C SER A 104 7.19 1.47 -14.73
N PHE A 105 5.98 1.51 -14.16
CA PHE A 105 5.26 0.35 -13.70
C PHE A 105 3.88 0.22 -14.35
N ASP A 106 3.45 -1.00 -14.59
CA ASP A 106 2.09 -1.32 -15.00
C ASP A 106 1.10 -1.16 -13.85
N MET A 107 1.58 -1.46 -12.64
CA MET A 107 0.78 -1.37 -11.43
C MET A 107 1.64 -0.91 -10.26
N ILE A 108 1.10 0.03 -9.49
CA ILE A 108 1.69 0.44 -8.21
C ILE A 108 0.63 0.23 -7.15
N TYR A 109 0.98 -0.40 -6.02
CA TYR A 109 0.03 -0.53 -4.92
C TYR A 109 0.63 -0.10 -3.59
N ILE A 110 -0.25 0.49 -2.76
CA ILE A 110 0.02 0.91 -1.38
C ILE A 110 -0.84 0.03 -0.50
N SER A 111 -0.26 -0.78 0.39
CA SER A 111 -1.04 -1.68 1.24
C SER A 111 -0.80 -1.47 2.72
N ALA A 112 -1.84 -0.97 3.40
CA ALA A 112 -1.90 -0.84 4.86
C ALA A 112 -0.76 0.01 5.47
N VAL A 113 -0.30 1.04 4.75
CA VAL A 113 0.69 2.03 5.21
C VAL A 113 0.19 3.46 5.05
N ASP A 114 -0.83 3.69 4.26
CA ASP A 114 -1.45 4.97 3.92
C ASP A 114 -1.88 5.77 5.16
N TYR A 115 -2.41 5.11 6.18
CA TYR A 115 -2.82 5.72 7.44
C TYR A 115 -1.65 6.12 8.35
N SER A 116 -0.42 5.82 7.98
CA SER A 116 0.80 6.31 8.64
C SER A 116 1.39 7.56 7.97
N ILE A 117 0.84 7.97 6.84
CA ILE A 117 1.32 9.10 6.03
C ILE A 117 0.33 10.25 6.18
N ALA A 118 0.84 11.44 6.55
CA ALA A 118 0.02 12.65 6.66
C ALA A 118 -0.67 12.98 5.32
N THR A 119 -1.84 13.58 5.35
CA THR A 119 -2.67 13.79 4.15
C THR A 119 -1.93 14.56 3.05
N ARG A 120 -1.16 15.60 3.42
CA ARG A 120 -0.34 16.36 2.47
C ARG A 120 0.75 15.50 1.83
N ASP A 121 1.44 14.71 2.64
CA ASP A 121 2.55 13.86 2.18
C ASP A 121 2.02 12.69 1.36
N PHE A 122 0.82 12.20 1.68
CA PHE A 122 0.15 11.18 0.90
C PHE A 122 -0.27 11.69 -0.49
N LEU A 123 -0.78 12.93 -0.58
CA LEU A 123 -1.06 13.56 -1.88
C LEU A 123 0.22 13.67 -2.72
N PHE A 124 1.31 14.21 -2.14
CA PHE A 124 2.60 14.30 -2.82
C PHE A 124 3.13 12.94 -3.29
N LEU A 125 2.96 11.90 -2.46
CA LEU A 125 3.30 10.53 -2.83
C LEU A 125 2.46 10.04 -4.03
N LEU A 126 1.14 10.24 -4.02
CA LEU A 126 0.27 9.85 -5.13
C LEU A 126 0.66 10.53 -6.45
N GLU A 127 0.97 11.83 -6.42
CA GLU A 127 1.44 12.59 -7.58
C GLU A 127 2.73 12.01 -8.16
N ALA A 128 3.69 11.71 -7.29
CA ALA A 128 4.97 11.14 -7.69
C ALA A 128 4.82 9.70 -8.24
N LEU A 129 4.00 8.88 -7.61
CA LEU A 129 3.73 7.52 -8.08
C LEU A 129 2.97 7.50 -9.42
N ARG A 130 2.04 8.44 -9.61
CA ARG A 130 1.36 8.60 -10.91
C ARG A 130 2.36 8.85 -12.05
N ALA A 131 3.38 9.67 -11.78
CA ALA A 131 4.42 9.96 -12.79
C ALA A 131 5.27 8.73 -13.17
N GLN A 132 5.24 7.68 -12.36
CA GLN A 132 5.93 6.41 -12.63
C GLN A 132 5.01 5.31 -13.22
N LEU A 133 3.74 5.61 -13.47
CA LEU A 133 2.86 4.68 -14.16
C LEU A 133 3.14 4.69 -15.67
N LEU A 134 3.13 3.52 -16.27
CA LEU A 134 3.05 3.36 -17.71
C LEU A 134 1.67 3.86 -18.22
N PRO A 135 1.55 4.24 -19.49
CA PRO A 135 0.25 4.54 -20.08
C PRO A 135 -0.74 3.39 -19.87
N GLY A 136 -1.89 3.69 -19.27
CA GLY A 136 -2.89 2.68 -18.90
C GLY A 136 -2.58 1.90 -17.62
N GLY A 137 -1.47 2.21 -16.94
CA GLY A 137 -1.12 1.61 -15.65
C GLY A 137 -2.06 2.02 -14.52
N GLU A 138 -2.04 1.28 -13.41
CA GLU A 138 -2.96 1.46 -12.29
C GLU A 138 -2.23 1.75 -10.99
N LEU A 139 -2.73 2.75 -10.23
CA LEU A 139 -2.35 3.00 -8.86
C LEU A 139 -3.47 2.55 -7.92
N ILE A 140 -3.13 1.67 -6.98
CA ILE A 140 -4.07 1.00 -6.08
C ILE A 140 -3.71 1.35 -4.64
N CYS A 141 -4.70 1.73 -3.83
CA CYS A 141 -4.55 1.83 -2.39
C CYS A 141 -5.45 0.80 -1.71
N LEU A 142 -4.86 -0.05 -0.87
CA LEU A 142 -5.53 -1.04 -0.02
C LEU A 142 -5.42 -0.57 1.43
N SER A 143 -6.44 0.13 1.93
CA SER A 143 -6.43 0.68 3.28
C SER A 143 -7.15 -0.22 4.27
N SER A 144 -6.43 -0.65 5.32
CA SER A 144 -7.00 -1.41 6.44
C SER A 144 -7.43 -0.52 7.63
N SER A 145 -7.40 0.78 7.47
CA SER A 145 -7.70 1.75 8.54
C SER A 145 -8.62 2.89 8.10
N TYR A 146 -9.62 2.53 7.38
CA TYR A 146 -10.64 3.43 6.84
C TYR A 146 -11.57 3.99 7.93
N LEU A 147 -12.15 5.18 7.69
CA LEU A 147 -13.20 5.78 8.51
C LEU A 147 -14.56 5.60 7.83
N GLN A 148 -15.48 4.93 8.52
CA GLN A 148 -16.88 4.88 8.08
C GLN A 148 -17.51 6.28 8.17
N GLU A 149 -18.28 6.65 7.14
CA GLU A 149 -18.89 7.98 7.01
C GLU A 149 -20.16 8.13 7.86
N ASP A 150 -20.58 7.10 8.59
CA ASP A 150 -21.94 6.92 9.10
C ASP A 150 -22.32 7.79 10.31
N SER A 151 -21.42 8.65 10.83
CA SER A 151 -21.77 9.52 11.95
C SER A 151 -20.92 10.79 12.02
N TYR A 152 -21.54 11.95 11.92
CA TYR A 152 -20.91 13.25 12.18
C TYR A 152 -20.27 13.31 13.57
N ILE A 153 -20.90 12.69 14.58
CA ILE A 153 -20.38 12.64 15.95
C ILE A 153 -19.15 11.73 16.02
N GLY A 154 -19.18 10.58 15.34
CA GLY A 154 -18.03 9.67 15.25
C GLY A 154 -16.83 10.33 14.57
N SER A 155 -17.05 11.08 13.50
CA SER A 155 -16.02 11.84 12.78
C SER A 155 -15.39 12.92 13.66
N PHE A 156 -16.19 13.68 14.42
CA PHE A 156 -15.68 14.71 15.34
C PHE A 156 -14.86 14.13 16.49
N VAL A 157 -15.35 13.07 17.15
CA VAL A 157 -14.60 12.37 18.20
C VAL A 157 -13.30 11.75 17.67
N ASN A 158 -13.32 11.20 16.46
CA ASN A 158 -12.12 10.68 15.82
C ASN A 158 -11.13 11.79 15.46
N ALA A 159 -11.59 12.94 14.96
CA ALA A 159 -10.73 14.10 14.71
C ALA A 159 -10.01 14.56 15.98
N ILE A 160 -10.73 14.67 17.11
CA ILE A 160 -10.12 15.01 18.41
C ILE A 160 -9.08 13.96 18.81
N LYS A 161 -9.40 12.67 18.71
CA LYS A 161 -8.44 11.59 19.03
C LYS A 161 -7.20 11.63 18.14
N ILE A 162 -7.35 11.95 16.84
CA ILE A 162 -6.23 12.12 15.91
C ILE A 162 -5.35 13.30 16.36
N VAL A 163 -5.94 14.45 16.65
CA VAL A 163 -5.21 15.64 17.13
C VAL A 163 -4.44 15.35 18.41
N ILE A 164 -5.08 14.74 19.41
CA ILE A 164 -4.43 14.38 20.67
C ILE A 164 -3.26 13.41 20.43
N ARG A 165 -3.44 12.39 19.59
CA ARG A 165 -2.39 11.43 19.26
C ARG A 165 -1.24 12.08 18.49
N ALA A 166 -1.56 12.99 17.56
CA ALA A 166 -0.55 13.76 16.83
C ALA A 166 0.28 14.63 17.77
N VAL A 167 -0.37 15.37 18.67
CA VAL A 167 0.32 16.19 19.68
C VAL A 167 1.25 15.33 20.56
N LEU A 168 0.78 14.20 21.06
CA LEU A 168 1.59 13.28 21.87
C LEU A 168 2.77 12.69 21.09
N HIS A 169 2.62 12.46 19.79
CA HIS A 169 3.70 12.01 18.92
C HIS A 169 4.75 13.12 18.72
N TYR A 170 4.33 14.33 18.36
CA TYR A 170 5.23 15.48 18.17
C TYR A 170 5.92 15.93 19.46
N LEU A 171 5.30 15.72 20.62
CA LEU A 171 5.95 15.97 21.93
C LEU A 171 6.91 14.84 22.35
N GLY A 172 7.13 13.83 21.52
CA GLY A 172 8.04 12.71 21.80
C GLY A 172 7.55 11.74 22.89
N VAL A 173 6.33 11.90 23.38
CA VAL A 173 5.72 10.99 24.38
C VAL A 173 5.45 9.59 23.76
N ARG A 174 5.30 9.53 22.42
CA ARG A 174 5.18 8.29 21.67
C ARG A 174 6.16 8.31 20.50
N PRO A 175 7.35 7.72 20.61
CA PRO A 175 8.37 7.72 19.56
C PRO A 175 8.05 6.85 18.34
N GLN A 176 6.97 6.07 18.39
CA GLN A 176 6.57 5.22 17.28
C GLN A 176 5.89 6.04 16.18
N GLN A 177 5.98 5.54 14.95
CA GLN A 177 5.28 6.09 13.79
C GLN A 177 3.80 6.34 14.10
N PHE A 178 3.28 7.50 13.69
CA PHE A 178 1.89 7.84 13.92
C PHE A 178 0.99 7.09 12.94
N TRP A 179 0.11 6.24 13.46
CA TRP A 179 -0.81 5.39 12.70
C TRP A 179 -2.25 5.91 12.76
N GLY A 180 -2.45 7.19 12.60
CA GLY A 180 -3.73 7.81 12.85
C GLY A 180 -4.34 8.62 11.71
N TRP A 181 -3.67 8.71 10.57
CA TRP A 181 -4.15 9.44 9.39
C TRP A 181 -5.21 8.66 8.62
N ARG A 182 -6.28 8.28 9.32
CA ARG A 182 -7.41 7.58 8.72
C ARG A 182 -8.20 8.51 7.83
N ARG A 183 -8.66 7.97 6.70
CA ARG A 183 -9.41 8.72 5.68
C ARG A 183 -10.74 8.05 5.39
N THR A 184 -11.73 8.86 5.03
CA THR A 184 -13.02 8.42 4.52
C THR A 184 -12.90 8.07 3.02
N ARG A 185 -13.88 7.38 2.48
CA ARG A 185 -14.00 7.10 1.04
C ARG A 185 -13.88 8.37 0.20
N ARG A 186 -14.59 9.43 0.60
CA ARG A 186 -14.56 10.74 -0.08
C ARG A 186 -13.17 11.35 -0.09
N GLU A 187 -12.46 11.30 1.04
CA GLU A 187 -11.09 11.83 1.14
C GLU A 187 -10.13 11.07 0.23
N TYR A 188 -10.21 9.73 0.16
CA TYR A 188 -9.42 8.96 -0.80
C TYR A 188 -9.72 9.35 -2.24
N GLN A 189 -11.00 9.41 -2.62
CA GLN A 189 -11.41 9.81 -3.97
C GLN A 189 -10.94 11.23 -4.32
N GLN A 190 -11.02 12.17 -3.38
CA GLN A 190 -10.53 13.54 -3.57
C GLN A 190 -9.02 13.58 -3.75
N LEU A 191 -8.25 12.86 -2.94
CA LEU A 191 -6.79 12.81 -3.03
C LEU A 191 -6.33 12.20 -4.35
N PHE A 192 -6.96 11.12 -4.80
CA PHE A 192 -6.68 10.54 -6.12
C PHE A 192 -6.94 11.55 -7.25
N LYS A 193 -8.09 12.23 -7.23
CA LYS A 193 -8.41 13.29 -8.21
C LYS A 193 -7.44 14.47 -8.15
N GLN A 194 -7.06 14.92 -6.95
CA GLN A 194 -6.09 15.99 -6.78
C GLN A 194 -4.70 15.60 -7.30
N ALA A 195 -4.30 14.33 -7.15
CA ALA A 195 -3.09 13.80 -7.73
C ALA A 195 -3.16 13.63 -9.27
N GLY A 196 -4.29 13.96 -9.90
CA GLY A 196 -4.50 13.83 -11.34
C GLY A 196 -4.82 12.41 -11.80
N LEU A 197 -5.24 11.53 -10.88
CA LEU A 197 -5.71 10.18 -11.18
C LEU A 197 -7.22 10.18 -11.42
N THR A 198 -7.66 9.50 -12.47
CA THR A 198 -9.08 9.19 -12.67
C THR A 198 -9.42 7.98 -11.81
N VAL A 199 -10.36 8.13 -10.88
CA VAL A 199 -10.84 7.01 -10.07
C VAL A 199 -11.71 6.11 -10.94
N GLU A 200 -11.23 4.91 -11.23
CA GLU A 200 -11.94 3.92 -12.05
C GLU A 200 -12.98 3.16 -11.24
N GLU A 201 -12.58 2.66 -10.10
CA GLU A 201 -13.42 1.88 -9.21
C GLU A 201 -12.91 1.94 -7.77
N ASP A 202 -13.79 1.69 -6.83
CA ASP A 202 -13.47 1.54 -5.42
C ASP A 202 -14.48 0.63 -4.71
N GLY A 203 -14.08 0.03 -3.59
CA GLY A 203 -14.96 -0.87 -2.85
C GLY A 203 -14.31 -1.48 -1.62
N TRP A 204 -14.85 -2.61 -1.21
CA TRP A 204 -14.44 -3.37 -0.03
C TRP A 204 -14.04 -4.78 -0.43
N LEU A 205 -13.07 -5.35 0.27
CA LEU A 205 -12.83 -6.78 0.14
C LEU A 205 -14.01 -7.53 0.77
N GLU A 206 -14.63 -8.42 0.00
CA GLU A 206 -15.88 -9.10 0.39
C GLU A 206 -15.79 -9.89 1.70
N LYS A 207 -14.62 -10.45 2.01
CA LYS A 207 -14.40 -11.27 3.21
C LYS A 207 -13.93 -10.49 4.44
N THR A 208 -13.40 -9.28 4.25
CA THR A 208 -12.95 -8.42 5.33
C THR A 208 -13.45 -7.00 5.07
N ALA A 209 -14.61 -6.67 5.62
CA ALA A 209 -15.16 -5.30 5.55
C ALA A 209 -14.23 -4.20 6.13
N GLU A 210 -13.04 -4.59 6.57
CA GLU A 210 -12.04 -3.69 7.14
C GLU A 210 -11.04 -3.16 6.11
N THR A 211 -10.98 -3.73 4.90
CA THR A 211 -10.05 -3.26 3.86
C THR A 211 -10.81 -2.59 2.72
N TYR A 212 -10.66 -1.28 2.65
CA TYR A 212 -11.11 -0.46 1.54
C TYR A 212 -10.06 -0.45 0.44
N TRP A 213 -10.49 -0.55 -0.81
CA TRP A 213 -9.62 -0.40 -1.97
C TRP A 213 -10.12 0.69 -2.92
N ILE A 214 -9.19 1.38 -3.55
CA ILE A 214 -9.43 2.37 -4.59
C ILE A 214 -8.39 2.23 -5.69
N VAL A 215 -8.83 2.34 -6.93
CA VAL A 215 -8.01 2.25 -8.14
C VAL A 215 -8.11 3.53 -8.92
N GLY A 216 -6.96 4.07 -9.30
CA GLY A 216 -6.84 5.24 -10.18
C GLY A 216 -5.91 4.98 -11.36
N ARG A 217 -6.19 5.67 -12.46
CA ARG A 217 -5.35 5.73 -13.67
C ARG A 217 -4.99 7.16 -14.04
#